data_4a8ba31bcdf7cda4e1923c5c9d8e10b6
#
_entry.id   4a8ba31bcdf7cda4e1923c5c9d8e10b6
#
_cell.length_a   1.000
_cell.length_b   1.000
_cell.length_c   1.000
_cell.angle_alpha   90.00
_cell.angle_beta   90.00
_cell.angle_gamma   90.00
#
_symmetry.space_group_name_H-M   'P 1'
#
loop_
_entity.id
_entity.type
_entity.pdbx_description
1 polymer ?
#
loop_
_entity_poly.entity_id
_entity_poly.type
_entity_poly.pdbx_seq_one_letter_code
_entity_poly.pdbx_strand_id
1 'polypeptide(L)'
;MIMAGYEYIGKMPFRNVYFTGIVRDKLGRKMSKSLGNSPDPIELMEKYGADGVRMGMMLSAPAGNDILFDESLCTQGRNFNNKIWNAFRLVKGWNVVDAEQPEYAKIAVKWFDAVLNKTMEEVADLFSKFRLSEALMAVYKLFWDEYSSWYLEMVKPAYGSPIDKATYEATLGYFDTLLRLLHPFMPFITEELWQHIAERKDGESIMVAQLPKMGVFDDSIVADIDVAKDIIAGVRTVRMQKNIPNKEQLELQVVGNAELNVKAIIAKLANLSSIVSVEEKDATAASFLVGTVEYAVPLGNNIDIEEELKKLEADLKYNEGFLASVMKKLSNEKFVNNAPAKVIEMERKKQADAEAKIATLKESIAALKSCK
;
A
#
# COMPACT_ATOMS: atom_id res chain seq x y z
N MET A 1 -33.40 30.45 2.39
CA MET A 1 -32.19 30.96 3.03
C MET A 1 -31.60 32.17 2.27
N ILE A 2 -31.36 32.11 0.97
CA ILE A 2 -30.80 33.23 0.17
C ILE A 2 -31.71 34.47 0.26
N MET A 3 -33.01 34.32 -0.03
CA MET A 3 -33.99 35.45 0.06
C MET A 3 -34.01 36.07 1.47
N ALA A 4 -34.04 35.24 2.52
CA ALA A 4 -34.04 35.74 3.89
C ALA A 4 -32.71 36.43 4.24
N GLY A 5 -31.56 35.89 3.74
CA GLY A 5 -30.27 36.56 3.94
C GLY A 5 -30.20 37.94 3.34
N TYR A 6 -30.71 38.12 2.13
CA TYR A 6 -30.77 39.43 1.48
C TYR A 6 -31.78 40.38 2.16
N GLU A 7 -32.97 39.87 2.52
CA GLU A 7 -33.99 40.68 3.15
C GLU A 7 -33.59 41.20 4.53
N TYR A 8 -33.02 40.33 5.41
CA TYR A 8 -32.76 40.70 6.79
C TYR A 8 -31.33 41.14 7.08
N ILE A 9 -30.34 40.70 6.29
CA ILE A 9 -28.92 40.95 6.54
C ILE A 9 -28.27 41.74 5.40
N GLY A 10 -28.92 41.84 4.23
CA GLY A 10 -28.39 42.49 3.02
C GLY A 10 -27.19 41.79 2.38
N LYS A 11 -26.93 40.56 2.76
CA LYS A 11 -25.77 39.77 2.27
C LYS A 11 -26.15 38.35 1.99
N MET A 12 -25.37 37.72 1.11
CA MET A 12 -25.46 36.27 0.88
C MET A 12 -25.08 35.51 2.17
N PRO A 13 -25.91 34.55 2.64
CA PRO A 13 -25.69 33.87 3.91
C PRO A 13 -24.56 32.82 3.86
N PHE A 14 -24.12 32.41 2.68
CA PHE A 14 -23.07 31.42 2.47
C PHE A 14 -22.33 31.65 1.16
N ARG A 15 -21.07 31.24 1.10
CA ARG A 15 -20.23 31.37 -0.12
C ARG A 15 -20.29 30.11 -1.00
N ASN A 16 -20.38 28.95 -0.36
CA ASN A 16 -20.39 27.66 -1.05
C ASN A 16 -21.67 26.90 -0.72
N VAL A 17 -22.19 26.19 -1.72
CA VAL A 17 -23.34 25.29 -1.58
C VAL A 17 -22.91 23.92 -2.07
N TYR A 18 -22.94 22.94 -1.18
CA TYR A 18 -22.64 21.56 -1.49
C TYR A 18 -23.90 20.72 -1.32
N PHE A 19 -24.35 20.09 -2.40
CA PHE A 19 -25.48 19.17 -2.36
C PHE A 19 -25.00 17.76 -2.10
N THR A 20 -25.42 17.16 -0.99
CA THR A 20 -25.19 15.75 -0.71
C THR A 20 -26.15 14.89 -1.50
N GLY A 21 -25.74 13.67 -1.86
CA GLY A 21 -26.60 12.68 -2.49
C GLY A 21 -27.67 12.14 -1.53
N ILE A 22 -28.73 11.57 -2.10
CA ILE A 22 -29.76 10.84 -1.34
C ILE A 22 -29.28 9.42 -1.11
N VAL A 23 -29.47 8.91 0.11
CA VAL A 23 -29.11 7.53 0.43
C VAL A 23 -30.13 6.58 -0.18
N ARG A 24 -29.64 5.63 -0.99
CA ARG A 24 -30.41 4.57 -1.66
C ARG A 24 -29.89 3.19 -1.25
N ASP A 25 -30.72 2.18 -1.41
CA ASP A 25 -30.30 0.79 -1.23
C ASP A 25 -29.38 0.32 -2.40
N LYS A 26 -28.84 -0.88 -2.30
CA LYS A 26 -27.95 -1.47 -3.33
C LYS A 26 -28.59 -1.58 -4.72
N LEU A 27 -29.93 -1.57 -4.80
CA LEU A 27 -30.69 -1.62 -6.06
C LEU A 27 -31.01 -0.21 -6.59
N GLY A 28 -30.50 0.84 -5.95
CA GLY A 28 -30.76 2.24 -6.33
C GLY A 28 -32.17 2.74 -5.92
N ARG A 29 -32.92 2.00 -5.11
CA ARG A 29 -34.24 2.42 -4.66
C ARG A 29 -34.13 3.37 -3.47
N LYS A 30 -35.02 4.34 -3.38
CA LYS A 30 -35.12 5.23 -2.22
C LYS A 30 -35.39 4.39 -0.96
N MET A 31 -34.63 4.64 0.09
CA MET A 31 -34.84 4.01 1.39
C MET A 31 -36.12 4.50 2.04
N SER A 32 -36.92 3.58 2.56
CA SER A 32 -38.11 3.90 3.35
C SER A 32 -38.39 2.78 4.36
N LYS A 33 -39.00 3.16 5.50
CA LYS A 33 -39.46 2.19 6.51
C LYS A 33 -40.48 1.23 5.98
N SER A 34 -41.40 1.71 5.09
CA SER A 34 -42.45 0.89 4.49
C SER A 34 -41.95 -0.18 3.53
N LEU A 35 -40.78 0.03 2.91
CA LEU A 35 -40.12 -0.96 2.05
C LEU A 35 -39.19 -1.90 2.83
N GLY A 36 -38.93 -1.65 4.11
CA GLY A 36 -38.01 -2.45 4.92
C GLY A 36 -36.56 -2.42 4.45
N ASN A 37 -36.20 -1.45 3.60
CA ASN A 37 -34.85 -1.31 3.03
C ASN A 37 -34.02 -0.18 3.67
N SER A 38 -34.50 0.37 4.79
CA SER A 38 -33.77 1.39 5.58
C SER A 38 -33.28 0.74 6.87
N PRO A 39 -32.00 0.38 6.98
CA PRO A 39 -31.46 -0.17 8.22
C PRO A 39 -31.53 0.84 9.35
N ASP A 40 -31.67 0.38 10.59
CA ASP A 40 -31.65 1.24 11.77
C ASP A 40 -30.22 1.70 12.01
N PRO A 41 -29.95 3.01 12.08
CA PRO A 41 -28.60 3.52 12.36
C PRO A 41 -28.04 3.07 13.72
N ILE A 42 -28.89 2.88 14.73
CA ILE A 42 -28.47 2.44 16.06
C ILE A 42 -27.96 0.99 15.99
N GLU A 43 -28.71 0.09 15.35
CA GLU A 43 -28.27 -1.30 15.13
C GLU A 43 -26.96 -1.37 14.33
N LEU A 44 -26.78 -0.51 13.32
CA LEU A 44 -25.54 -0.42 12.57
C LEU A 44 -24.37 0.05 13.47
N MET A 45 -24.60 1.05 14.33
CA MET A 45 -23.57 1.54 15.25
C MET A 45 -23.21 0.50 16.32
N GLU A 46 -24.17 -0.26 16.84
CA GLU A 46 -23.91 -1.36 17.78
C GLU A 46 -23.07 -2.46 17.12
N LYS A 47 -23.30 -2.75 15.84
CA LYS A 47 -22.63 -3.81 15.10
C LYS A 47 -21.23 -3.42 14.61
N TYR A 48 -21.06 -2.18 14.14
CA TYR A 48 -19.83 -1.75 13.44
C TYR A 48 -19.07 -0.61 14.15
N GLY A 49 -19.62 -0.05 15.22
CA GLY A 49 -19.15 1.18 15.84
C GLY A 49 -19.54 2.42 15.04
N ALA A 50 -19.67 3.55 15.73
CA ALA A 50 -20.06 4.82 15.09
C ALA A 50 -19.10 5.23 13.97
N ASP A 51 -17.77 5.16 14.21
CA ASP A 51 -16.76 5.46 13.19
C ASP A 51 -16.79 4.50 12.00
N GLY A 52 -17.10 3.21 12.24
CA GLY A 52 -17.25 2.23 11.17
C GLY A 52 -18.41 2.57 10.23
N VAL A 53 -19.55 2.98 10.79
CA VAL A 53 -20.72 3.44 10.01
C VAL A 53 -20.41 4.74 9.27
N ARG A 54 -19.80 5.72 9.94
CA ARG A 54 -19.41 7.01 9.33
C ARG A 54 -18.48 6.80 8.13
N MET A 55 -17.46 5.97 8.30
CA MET A 55 -16.53 5.63 7.22
C MET A 55 -17.26 4.93 6.06
N GLY A 56 -18.11 3.94 6.35
CA GLY A 56 -18.88 3.23 5.33
C GLY A 56 -19.78 4.16 4.52
N MET A 57 -20.46 5.07 5.19
CA MET A 57 -21.30 6.10 4.54
C MET A 57 -20.47 7.05 3.66
N MET A 58 -19.32 7.52 4.17
CA MET A 58 -18.49 8.47 3.46
C MET A 58 -17.82 7.83 2.23
N LEU A 59 -17.38 6.57 2.32
CA LEU A 59 -16.83 5.84 1.18
C LEU A 59 -17.86 5.60 0.08
N SER A 60 -19.15 5.52 0.44
CA SER A 60 -20.27 5.36 -0.48
C SER A 60 -20.74 6.68 -1.11
N ALA A 61 -20.19 7.82 -0.72
CA ALA A 61 -20.69 9.15 -1.04
C ALA A 61 -19.83 9.87 -2.10
N PRO A 62 -19.87 9.47 -3.39
CA PRO A 62 -19.17 10.19 -4.43
C PRO A 62 -19.77 11.58 -4.61
N ALA A 63 -18.93 12.57 -4.93
CA ALA A 63 -19.39 13.94 -5.16
C ALA A 63 -20.40 14.00 -6.31
N GLY A 64 -21.56 14.64 -6.07
CA GLY A 64 -22.57 14.91 -7.09
C GLY A 64 -23.49 13.74 -7.44
N ASN A 65 -23.41 12.60 -6.78
CA ASN A 65 -24.26 11.44 -7.03
C ASN A 65 -24.99 10.97 -5.76
N ASP A 66 -26.04 10.15 -5.94
CA ASP A 66 -26.72 9.48 -4.83
C ASP A 66 -25.79 8.44 -4.17
N ILE A 67 -26.00 8.25 -2.87
CA ILE A 67 -25.22 7.32 -2.05
C ILE A 67 -25.87 5.93 -2.15
N LEU A 68 -25.20 4.98 -2.78
CA LEU A 68 -25.62 3.57 -2.74
C LEU A 68 -25.04 2.93 -1.48
N PHE A 69 -25.87 2.84 -0.44
CA PHE A 69 -25.45 2.29 0.84
C PHE A 69 -25.17 0.79 0.74
N ASP A 70 -23.97 0.41 1.12
CA ASP A 70 -23.53 -0.97 1.25
C ASP A 70 -22.98 -1.23 2.67
N GLU A 71 -23.66 -2.09 3.41
CA GLU A 71 -23.27 -2.47 4.77
C GLU A 71 -21.86 -3.11 4.84
N SER A 72 -21.38 -3.68 3.73
CA SER A 72 -20.01 -4.21 3.65
C SER A 72 -18.94 -3.13 3.86
N LEU A 73 -19.24 -1.88 3.49
CA LEU A 73 -18.36 -0.75 3.74
C LEU A 73 -18.29 -0.36 5.23
N CYS A 74 -19.37 -0.59 5.98
CA CYS A 74 -19.34 -0.45 7.45
C CYS A 74 -18.42 -1.52 8.08
N THR A 75 -18.41 -2.73 7.52
CA THR A 75 -17.44 -3.78 7.93
C THR A 75 -16.00 -3.35 7.64
N GLN A 76 -15.74 -2.74 6.49
CA GLN A 76 -14.43 -2.17 6.16
C GLN A 76 -14.03 -1.09 7.17
N GLY A 77 -14.96 -0.20 7.52
CA GLY A 77 -14.74 0.85 8.53
C GLY A 77 -14.41 0.27 9.91
N ARG A 78 -15.14 -0.75 10.36
CA ARG A 78 -14.84 -1.46 11.62
C ARG A 78 -13.46 -2.12 11.58
N ASN A 79 -13.11 -2.77 10.49
CA ASN A 79 -11.80 -3.40 10.35
C ASN A 79 -10.68 -2.35 10.35
N PHE A 80 -10.93 -1.17 9.82
CA PHE A 80 -9.99 -0.08 9.85
C PHE A 80 -9.81 0.47 11.27
N ASN A 81 -10.88 0.63 12.06
CA ASN A 81 -10.80 0.95 13.49
C ASN A 81 -9.89 -0.04 14.23
N ASN A 82 -10.09 -1.33 14.01
CA ASN A 82 -9.26 -2.38 14.62
C ASN A 82 -7.79 -2.27 14.18
N LYS A 83 -7.54 -1.93 12.91
CA LYS A 83 -6.17 -1.73 12.39
C LYS A 83 -5.48 -0.55 13.07
N ILE A 84 -6.18 0.58 13.23
CA ILE A 84 -5.66 1.78 13.91
C ILE A 84 -5.35 1.46 15.37
N TRP A 85 -6.27 0.81 16.07
CA TRP A 85 -6.09 0.41 17.46
C TRP A 85 -4.90 -0.54 17.66
N ASN A 86 -4.77 -1.54 16.78
CA ASN A 86 -3.65 -2.47 16.84
C ASN A 86 -2.31 -1.82 16.54
N ALA A 87 -2.25 -0.88 15.59
CA ALA A 87 -1.05 -0.10 15.31
C ALA A 87 -0.64 0.75 16.53
N PHE A 88 -1.61 1.38 17.20
CA PHE A 88 -1.38 2.11 18.43
C PHE A 88 -0.79 1.21 19.53
N ARG A 89 -1.43 0.06 19.80
CA ARG A 89 -0.94 -0.89 20.80
C ARG A 89 0.46 -1.40 20.51
N LEU A 90 0.77 -1.65 19.25
CA LEU A 90 2.10 -2.06 18.81
C LEU A 90 3.14 -1.01 19.17
N VAL A 91 2.91 0.25 18.75
CA VAL A 91 3.86 1.35 18.97
C VAL A 91 4.03 1.68 20.45
N LYS A 92 2.94 1.76 21.21
CA LYS A 92 2.98 2.04 22.65
C LYS A 92 3.60 0.92 23.48
N GLY A 93 3.64 -0.29 22.93
CA GLY A 93 4.25 -1.46 23.59
C GLY A 93 5.77 -1.57 23.40
N TRP A 94 6.40 -0.70 22.61
CA TRP A 94 7.84 -0.74 22.40
C TRP A 94 8.60 -0.21 23.61
N ASN A 95 9.72 -0.87 23.92
CA ASN A 95 10.67 -0.38 24.92
C ASN A 95 11.63 0.61 24.26
N VAL A 96 11.71 1.84 24.78
CA VAL A 96 12.46 2.94 24.17
C VAL A 96 13.78 3.14 24.90
N VAL A 97 14.89 3.27 24.16
CA VAL A 97 16.22 3.55 24.70
C VAL A 97 16.86 4.72 23.97
N ASP A 98 17.76 5.40 24.69
CA ASP A 98 18.60 6.44 24.10
C ASP A 98 19.79 5.77 23.39
N ALA A 99 19.61 5.48 22.11
CA ALA A 99 20.58 4.83 21.26
C ALA A 99 20.65 5.53 19.89
N GLU A 100 21.73 5.30 19.15
CA GLU A 100 21.84 5.81 17.78
C GLU A 100 20.78 5.21 16.89
N GLN A 101 20.14 6.05 16.06
CA GLN A 101 19.14 5.65 15.10
C GLN A 101 19.77 4.76 14.01
N PRO A 102 19.29 3.51 13.82
CA PRO A 102 19.80 2.63 12.78
C PRO A 102 19.56 3.18 11.36
N GLU A 103 20.42 2.84 10.42
CA GLU A 103 20.34 3.33 9.04
C GLU A 103 19.00 3.01 8.37
N TYR A 104 18.50 1.78 8.54
CA TYR A 104 17.17 1.43 8.00
C TYR A 104 16.04 2.29 8.58
N ALA A 105 16.16 2.72 9.83
CA ALA A 105 15.16 3.58 10.47
C ALA A 105 15.25 5.01 9.97
N LYS A 106 16.46 5.55 9.75
CA LYS A 106 16.67 6.88 9.13
C LYS A 106 16.04 6.93 7.74
N ILE A 107 16.26 5.89 6.92
CA ILE A 107 15.67 5.76 5.58
C ILE A 107 14.15 5.68 5.66
N ALA A 108 13.61 4.84 6.55
CA ALA A 108 12.16 4.67 6.72
C ALA A 108 11.47 5.95 7.17
N VAL A 109 12.06 6.69 8.11
CA VAL A 109 11.56 7.99 8.58
C VAL A 109 11.56 8.99 7.43
N LYS A 110 12.67 9.13 6.69
CA LYS A 110 12.76 10.04 5.54
C LYS A 110 11.73 9.70 4.46
N TRP A 111 11.57 8.43 4.16
CA TRP A 111 10.58 7.96 3.18
C TRP A 111 9.15 8.25 3.62
N PHE A 112 8.79 7.88 4.86
CA PHE A 112 7.40 8.08 5.29
C PHE A 112 7.05 9.56 5.44
N ASP A 113 8.01 10.41 5.82
CA ASP A 113 7.85 11.86 5.82
C ASP A 113 7.49 12.38 4.42
N ALA A 114 8.19 11.90 3.39
CA ALA A 114 7.91 12.28 2.00
C ALA A 114 6.51 11.81 1.55
N VAL A 115 6.13 10.56 1.82
CA VAL A 115 4.82 10.00 1.47
C VAL A 115 3.70 10.72 2.20
N LEU A 116 3.88 11.02 3.50
CA LEU A 116 2.91 11.74 4.32
C LEU A 116 2.67 13.15 3.76
N ASN A 117 3.72 13.92 3.50
CA ASN A 117 3.61 15.29 2.99
C ASN A 117 2.96 15.31 1.60
N LYS A 118 3.32 14.40 0.71
CA LYS A 118 2.70 14.24 -0.62
C LYS A 118 1.20 13.93 -0.52
N THR A 119 0.83 13.01 0.37
CA THR A 119 -0.59 12.68 0.59
C THR A 119 -1.35 13.84 1.24
N MET A 120 -0.72 14.60 2.13
CA MET A 120 -1.35 15.81 2.72
C MET A 120 -1.66 16.87 1.68
N GLU A 121 -0.79 17.06 0.67
CA GLU A 121 -1.03 17.96 -0.46
C GLU A 121 -2.24 17.48 -1.30
N GLU A 122 -2.29 16.18 -1.62
CA GLU A 122 -3.43 15.56 -2.32
C GLU A 122 -4.74 15.74 -1.53
N VAL A 123 -4.71 15.46 -0.23
CA VAL A 123 -5.89 15.62 0.65
C VAL A 123 -6.36 17.06 0.69
N ALA A 124 -5.45 18.03 0.80
CA ALA A 124 -5.80 19.45 0.79
C ALA A 124 -6.46 19.88 -0.53
N ASP A 125 -5.95 19.41 -1.67
CA ASP A 125 -6.55 19.65 -2.99
C ASP A 125 -7.96 19.02 -3.08
N LEU A 126 -8.11 17.76 -2.65
CA LEU A 126 -9.40 17.07 -2.63
C LEU A 126 -10.43 17.76 -1.74
N PHE A 127 -10.04 18.23 -0.55
CA PHE A 127 -10.90 19.03 0.32
C PHE A 127 -11.32 20.34 -0.33
N SER A 128 -10.40 21.04 -1.02
CA SER A 128 -10.72 22.30 -1.73
C SER A 128 -11.78 22.12 -2.82
N LYS A 129 -11.85 20.90 -3.37
CA LYS A 129 -12.81 20.50 -4.42
C LYS A 129 -14.06 19.79 -3.86
N PHE A 130 -14.21 19.69 -2.54
CA PHE A 130 -15.29 18.97 -1.87
C PHE A 130 -15.36 17.46 -2.21
N ARG A 131 -14.22 16.84 -2.59
CA ARG A 131 -14.10 15.41 -2.92
C ARG A 131 -13.80 14.60 -1.65
N LEU A 132 -14.72 14.61 -0.69
CA LEU A 132 -14.48 14.11 0.66
C LEU A 132 -14.28 12.59 0.73
N SER A 133 -15.00 11.83 -0.10
CA SER A 133 -14.83 10.37 -0.20
C SER A 133 -13.42 9.98 -0.67
N GLU A 134 -12.90 10.72 -1.65
CA GLU A 134 -11.55 10.49 -2.18
C GLU A 134 -10.48 10.92 -1.19
N ALA A 135 -10.70 12.05 -0.49
CA ALA A 135 -9.81 12.48 0.60
C ALA A 135 -9.72 11.40 1.71
N LEU A 136 -10.86 10.86 2.13
CA LEU A 136 -10.88 9.74 3.09
C LEU A 136 -10.12 8.52 2.54
N MET A 137 -10.32 8.17 1.28
CA MET A 137 -9.63 7.03 0.65
C MET A 137 -8.11 7.25 0.58
N ALA A 138 -7.64 8.46 0.31
CA ALA A 138 -6.22 8.79 0.31
C ALA A 138 -5.61 8.59 1.72
N VAL A 139 -6.27 9.11 2.77
CA VAL A 139 -5.82 8.92 4.16
C VAL A 139 -5.92 7.46 4.60
N TYR A 140 -6.97 6.73 4.17
CA TYR A 140 -7.10 5.30 4.43
C TYR A 140 -5.92 4.51 3.86
N LYS A 141 -5.56 4.73 2.59
CA LYS A 141 -4.42 4.07 1.94
C LYS A 141 -3.11 4.45 2.61
N LEU A 142 -2.91 5.74 2.92
CA LEU A 142 -1.73 6.19 3.64
C LEU A 142 -1.56 5.45 4.98
N PHE A 143 -2.63 5.29 5.74
CA PHE A 143 -2.57 4.59 7.03
C PHE A 143 -2.42 3.08 6.84
N TRP A 144 -3.27 2.47 6.01
CA TRP A 144 -3.33 1.01 5.88
C TRP A 144 -2.11 0.45 5.15
N ASP A 145 -1.82 0.99 3.96
CA ASP A 145 -0.79 0.45 3.09
C ASP A 145 0.59 0.97 3.49
N GLU A 146 0.76 2.29 3.59
CA GLU A 146 2.10 2.86 3.76
C GLU A 146 2.56 2.86 5.22
N TYR A 147 1.74 3.40 6.15
CA TYR A 147 2.13 3.45 7.56
C TYR A 147 2.15 2.07 8.20
N SER A 148 1.03 1.36 8.16
CA SER A 148 0.88 0.12 8.91
C SER A 148 1.55 -1.08 8.25
N SER A 149 1.48 -1.20 6.91
CA SER A 149 2.00 -2.38 6.21
C SER A 149 3.48 -2.27 5.84
N TRP A 150 4.00 -1.03 5.67
CA TRP A 150 5.40 -0.83 5.32
C TRP A 150 6.19 -0.11 6.40
N TYR A 151 5.82 1.13 6.77
CA TYR A 151 6.62 1.92 7.69
C TYR A 151 6.83 1.21 9.04
N LEU A 152 5.75 0.74 9.66
CA LEU A 152 5.87 0.04 10.95
C LEU A 152 6.70 -1.24 10.84
N GLU A 153 6.62 -1.99 9.73
CA GLU A 153 7.47 -3.16 9.51
C GLU A 153 8.95 -2.79 9.30
N MET A 154 9.22 -1.65 8.65
CA MET A 154 10.57 -1.15 8.49
C MET A 154 11.21 -0.76 9.82
N VAL A 155 10.46 -0.07 10.70
CA VAL A 155 11.03 0.48 11.94
C VAL A 155 10.88 -0.43 13.15
N LYS A 156 9.93 -1.35 13.15
CA LYS A 156 9.69 -2.18 14.34
C LYS A 156 10.95 -2.93 14.76
N PRO A 157 11.28 -2.92 16.07
CA PRO A 157 12.42 -3.67 16.59
C PRO A 157 12.19 -5.18 16.49
N ALA A 158 13.27 -5.96 16.54
CA ALA A 158 13.16 -7.40 16.70
C ALA A 158 12.43 -7.72 18.03
N TYR A 159 11.79 -8.88 18.09
CA TYR A 159 11.04 -9.27 19.27
C TYR A 159 11.90 -9.24 20.53
N GLY A 160 11.44 -8.53 21.55
CA GLY A 160 12.17 -8.36 22.81
C GLY A 160 13.31 -7.32 22.77
N SER A 161 13.58 -6.71 21.63
CA SER A 161 14.59 -5.65 21.50
C SER A 161 13.98 -4.26 21.67
N PRO A 162 14.74 -3.27 22.17
CA PRO A 162 14.27 -1.89 22.26
C PRO A 162 14.32 -1.19 20.91
N ILE A 163 13.60 -0.06 20.82
CA ILE A 163 13.68 0.90 19.72
C ILE A 163 14.45 2.15 20.16
N ASP A 164 15.18 2.77 19.27
CA ASP A 164 15.82 4.06 19.53
C ASP A 164 14.78 5.19 19.67
N LYS A 165 15.10 6.17 20.50
CA LYS A 165 14.22 7.27 20.84
C LYS A 165 13.82 8.11 19.63
N ALA A 166 14.74 8.39 18.70
CA ALA A 166 14.47 9.24 17.54
C ALA A 166 13.44 8.60 16.60
N THR A 167 13.58 7.30 16.34
CA THR A 167 12.59 6.55 15.53
C THR A 167 11.23 6.47 16.22
N TYR A 168 11.22 6.24 17.54
CA TYR A 168 9.98 6.18 18.30
C TYR A 168 9.21 7.51 18.28
N GLU A 169 9.91 8.63 18.54
CA GLU A 169 9.31 9.97 18.53
C GLU A 169 8.79 10.34 17.12
N ALA A 170 9.53 10.04 16.05
CA ALA A 170 9.06 10.22 14.69
C ALA A 170 7.80 9.40 14.41
N THR A 171 7.78 8.12 14.84
CA THR A 171 6.63 7.23 14.68
C THR A 171 5.38 7.75 15.37
N LEU A 172 5.50 8.27 16.60
CA LEU A 172 4.40 8.92 17.32
C LEU A 172 3.94 10.22 16.66
N GLY A 173 4.87 11.02 16.15
CA GLY A 173 4.55 12.26 15.41
C GLY A 173 3.74 11.98 14.15
N TYR A 174 4.10 10.94 13.40
CA TYR A 174 3.33 10.49 12.25
C TYR A 174 1.95 9.96 12.65
N PHE A 175 1.89 9.21 13.74
CA PHE A 175 0.60 8.71 14.25
C PHE A 175 -0.33 9.86 14.65
N ASP A 176 0.18 10.89 15.37
CA ASP A 176 -0.56 12.11 15.72
C ASP A 176 -1.11 12.80 14.44
N THR A 177 -0.26 12.97 13.42
CA THR A 177 -0.66 13.57 12.15
C THR A 177 -1.76 12.78 11.47
N LEU A 178 -1.61 11.45 11.40
CA LEU A 178 -2.61 10.56 10.80
C LEU A 178 -3.95 10.60 11.55
N LEU A 179 -3.95 10.66 12.87
CA LEU A 179 -5.16 10.83 13.66
C LEU A 179 -5.87 12.15 13.35
N ARG A 180 -5.12 13.25 13.21
CA ARG A 180 -5.70 14.56 12.84
C ARG A 180 -6.31 14.55 11.44
N LEU A 181 -5.67 13.89 10.47
CA LEU A 181 -6.20 13.73 9.11
C LEU A 181 -7.47 12.88 9.08
N LEU A 182 -7.56 11.85 9.93
CA LEU A 182 -8.73 10.98 10.04
C LEU A 182 -9.88 11.58 10.84
N HIS A 183 -9.60 12.51 11.77
CA HIS A 183 -10.57 13.00 12.74
C HIS A 183 -11.87 13.52 12.13
N PRO A 184 -11.89 14.27 11.01
CA PRO A 184 -13.15 14.72 10.39
C PRO A 184 -14.10 13.58 10.01
N PHE A 185 -13.56 12.41 9.73
CA PHE A 185 -14.28 11.23 9.30
C PHE A 185 -14.61 10.26 10.44
N MET A 186 -13.67 10.07 11.35
CA MET A 186 -13.68 9.05 12.42
C MET A 186 -13.36 9.70 13.79
N PRO A 187 -14.28 10.54 14.32
CA PRO A 187 -13.96 11.40 15.46
C PRO A 187 -13.77 10.66 16.78
N PHE A 188 -14.38 9.47 16.98
CA PHE A 188 -14.36 8.82 18.28
C PHE A 188 -13.04 8.09 18.54
N ILE A 189 -12.62 7.20 17.64
CA ILE A 189 -11.35 6.49 17.81
C ILE A 189 -10.15 7.43 17.76
N THR A 190 -10.21 8.46 16.92
CA THR A 190 -9.09 9.41 16.79
C THR A 190 -8.94 10.27 18.04
N GLU A 191 -10.03 10.74 18.65
CA GLU A 191 -9.97 11.45 19.93
C GLU A 191 -9.42 10.54 21.02
N GLU A 192 -9.98 9.35 21.19
CA GLU A 192 -9.56 8.38 22.19
C GLU A 192 -8.05 8.11 22.12
N LEU A 193 -7.54 7.78 20.94
CA LEU A 193 -6.12 7.49 20.78
C LEU A 193 -5.24 8.75 20.92
N TRP A 194 -5.73 9.89 20.48
CA TRP A 194 -5.00 11.16 20.58
C TRP A 194 -4.76 11.57 22.03
N GLN A 195 -5.71 11.30 22.92
CA GLN A 195 -5.56 11.51 24.36
C GLN A 195 -4.48 10.58 24.96
N HIS A 196 -4.26 9.40 24.38
CA HIS A 196 -3.33 8.40 24.90
C HIS A 196 -1.93 8.42 24.29
N ILE A 197 -1.71 9.08 23.14
CA ILE A 197 -0.36 9.14 22.52
C ILE A 197 0.59 10.09 23.25
N ALA A 198 0.08 11.11 23.91
CA ALA A 198 0.86 12.08 24.67
C ALA A 198 0.07 12.55 25.89
N GLU A 199 0.76 13.11 26.89
CA GLU A 199 0.10 13.81 27.99
C GLU A 199 -0.64 15.04 27.48
N ARG A 200 -1.90 15.19 27.88
CA ARG A 200 -2.79 16.30 27.51
C ARG A 200 -3.26 17.01 28.75
N LYS A 201 -3.49 18.32 28.64
CA LYS A 201 -4.14 19.09 29.69
C LYS A 201 -5.64 18.81 29.69
N ASP A 202 -6.26 18.99 30.85
CA ASP A 202 -7.71 18.84 30.95
C ASP A 202 -8.42 19.80 29.99
N GLY A 203 -9.36 19.28 29.21
CA GLY A 203 -10.09 19.99 28.18
C GLY A 203 -9.39 20.12 26.82
N GLU A 204 -8.16 19.64 26.64
CA GLU A 204 -7.57 19.53 25.30
C GLU A 204 -8.26 18.43 24.48
N SER A 205 -8.59 18.75 23.23
CA SER A 205 -9.23 17.83 22.28
C SER A 205 -8.61 17.97 20.89
N ILE A 206 -8.50 16.85 20.17
CA ILE A 206 -8.07 16.82 18.76
C ILE A 206 -9.02 17.64 17.89
N MET A 207 -10.30 17.80 18.29
CA MET A 207 -11.31 18.56 17.57
C MET A 207 -10.89 20.01 17.30
N VAL A 208 -10.13 20.63 18.21
CA VAL A 208 -9.64 22.02 18.09
C VAL A 208 -8.15 22.08 17.74
N ALA A 209 -7.49 20.94 17.56
CA ALA A 209 -6.09 20.89 17.17
C ALA A 209 -5.90 21.38 15.73
N GLN A 210 -4.81 22.10 15.50
CA GLN A 210 -4.47 22.56 14.15
C GLN A 210 -4.09 21.35 13.25
N LEU A 211 -4.49 21.41 11.98
CA LEU A 211 -3.96 20.47 11.00
C LEU A 211 -2.45 20.64 10.87
N PRO A 212 -1.70 19.55 10.70
CA PRO A 212 -0.26 19.61 10.49
C PRO A 212 0.09 20.45 9.28
N LYS A 213 1.19 21.22 9.38
CA LYS A 213 1.70 21.97 8.25
C LYS A 213 2.39 21.00 7.28
N MET A 214 2.11 21.18 6.00
CA MET A 214 2.82 20.44 4.94
C MET A 214 4.29 20.87 4.89
N GLY A 215 5.18 19.88 4.79
CA GLY A 215 6.60 20.08 4.53
C GLY A 215 6.94 19.95 3.04
N VAL A 216 8.20 20.16 2.72
CA VAL A 216 8.77 19.81 1.40
C VAL A 216 9.08 18.31 1.41
N PHE A 217 8.82 17.62 0.31
CA PHE A 217 9.10 16.20 0.20
C PHE A 217 10.05 15.88 -0.96
N ASP A 218 10.75 14.76 -0.85
CA ASP A 218 11.73 14.26 -1.81
C ASP A 218 11.13 13.04 -2.54
N ASP A 219 10.74 13.21 -3.80
CA ASP A 219 10.17 12.12 -4.62
C ASP A 219 11.19 11.02 -4.93
N SER A 220 12.51 11.29 -4.84
CA SER A 220 13.53 10.30 -5.15
C SER A 220 13.52 9.14 -4.15
N ILE A 221 13.37 9.41 -2.85
CA ILE A 221 13.29 8.37 -1.83
C ILE A 221 12.03 7.52 -1.96
N VAL A 222 10.93 8.11 -2.46
CA VAL A 222 9.69 7.36 -2.73
C VAL A 222 9.92 6.35 -3.85
N ALA A 223 10.55 6.77 -4.95
CA ALA A 223 10.89 5.88 -6.06
C ALA A 223 11.88 4.77 -5.64
N ASP A 224 12.90 5.09 -4.83
CA ASP A 224 13.85 4.11 -4.33
C ASP A 224 13.17 3.03 -3.46
N ILE A 225 12.23 3.44 -2.61
CA ILE A 225 11.47 2.49 -1.77
C ILE A 225 10.48 1.67 -2.59
N ASP A 226 9.88 2.22 -3.63
CA ASP A 226 9.00 1.44 -4.52
C ASP A 226 9.78 0.32 -5.22
N VAL A 227 10.98 0.60 -5.71
CA VAL A 227 11.90 -0.43 -6.22
C VAL A 227 12.24 -1.45 -5.12
N ALA A 228 12.54 -0.99 -3.90
CA ALA A 228 12.82 -1.89 -2.78
C ALA A 228 11.64 -2.81 -2.44
N LYS A 229 10.40 -2.29 -2.48
CA LYS A 229 9.17 -3.11 -2.28
C LYS A 229 9.09 -4.25 -3.30
N ASP A 230 9.39 -3.97 -4.56
CA ASP A 230 9.39 -4.98 -5.64
C ASP A 230 10.50 -6.02 -5.44
N ILE A 231 11.70 -5.61 -5.04
CA ILE A 231 12.80 -6.53 -4.72
C ILE A 231 12.42 -7.43 -3.54
N ILE A 232 11.87 -6.86 -2.46
CA ILE A 232 11.42 -7.62 -1.30
C ILE A 232 10.33 -8.62 -1.67
N ALA A 233 9.38 -8.24 -2.54
CA ALA A 233 8.34 -9.11 -3.05
C ALA A 233 8.94 -10.26 -3.88
N GLY A 234 9.93 -9.98 -4.71
CA GLY A 234 10.68 -10.98 -5.48
C GLY A 234 11.37 -12.02 -4.57
N VAL A 235 12.11 -11.57 -3.55
CA VAL A 235 12.75 -12.46 -2.58
C VAL A 235 11.72 -13.31 -1.82
N ARG A 236 10.60 -12.71 -1.38
CA ARG A 236 9.50 -13.46 -0.72
C ARG A 236 8.89 -14.51 -1.64
N THR A 237 8.77 -14.20 -2.93
CA THR A 237 8.29 -15.14 -3.93
C THR A 237 9.25 -16.32 -4.10
N VAL A 238 10.56 -16.06 -4.17
CA VAL A 238 11.59 -17.12 -4.20
C VAL A 238 11.49 -18.00 -2.95
N ARG A 239 11.39 -17.40 -1.75
CA ARG A 239 11.21 -18.16 -0.50
C ARG A 239 10.01 -19.10 -0.54
N MET A 240 8.87 -18.58 -1.00
CA MET A 240 7.63 -19.36 -1.11
C MET A 240 7.79 -20.52 -2.11
N GLN A 241 8.34 -20.26 -3.29
CA GLN A 241 8.51 -21.25 -4.36
C GLN A 241 9.50 -22.35 -3.97
N LYS A 242 10.52 -22.03 -3.19
CA LYS A 242 11.58 -22.94 -2.75
C LYS A 242 11.38 -23.46 -1.33
N ASN A 243 10.23 -23.16 -0.68
CA ASN A 243 9.92 -23.56 0.69
C ASN A 243 10.99 -23.13 1.73
N ILE A 244 11.64 -21.98 1.52
CA ILE A 244 12.66 -21.46 2.43
C ILE A 244 12.01 -20.74 3.60
N PRO A 245 12.27 -21.13 4.85
CA PRO A 245 11.71 -20.49 6.03
C PRO A 245 12.09 -19.00 6.12
N ASN A 246 11.17 -18.15 6.59
CA ASN A 246 11.43 -16.71 6.74
C ASN A 246 12.56 -16.38 7.72
N LYS A 247 12.88 -17.27 8.67
CA LYS A 247 13.96 -17.11 9.65
C LYS A 247 15.36 -17.34 9.07
N GLU A 248 15.46 -18.02 7.94
CA GLU A 248 16.73 -18.30 7.27
C GLU A 248 17.23 -17.02 6.57
N GLN A 249 18.49 -16.67 6.76
CA GLN A 249 19.10 -15.54 6.07
C GLN A 249 19.57 -15.95 4.69
N LEU A 250 19.32 -15.11 3.69
CA LEU A 250 19.69 -15.33 2.30
C LEU A 250 20.69 -14.25 1.85
N GLU A 251 21.52 -14.58 0.87
CA GLU A 251 22.24 -13.61 0.07
C GLU A 251 21.37 -13.15 -1.10
N LEU A 252 21.48 -11.86 -1.46
CA LEU A 252 20.89 -11.32 -2.68
C LEU A 252 22.01 -10.83 -3.59
N GLN A 253 22.09 -11.38 -4.79
CA GLN A 253 22.96 -10.95 -5.86
C GLN A 253 22.25 -9.95 -6.77
N VAL A 254 22.88 -8.84 -7.06
CA VAL A 254 22.46 -7.83 -8.03
C VAL A 254 23.33 -8.01 -9.27
N VAL A 255 22.75 -8.43 -10.39
CA VAL A 255 23.50 -8.66 -11.62
C VAL A 255 23.79 -7.33 -12.31
N GLY A 256 25.06 -7.02 -12.49
CA GLY A 256 25.54 -5.73 -13.01
C GLY A 256 25.83 -4.69 -11.92
N ASN A 257 25.85 -3.42 -12.32
CA ASN A 257 26.30 -2.30 -11.49
C ASN A 257 25.14 -1.40 -11.02
N ALA A 258 23.97 -1.97 -10.73
CA ALA A 258 22.84 -1.18 -10.23
C ALA A 258 23.12 -0.71 -8.79
N GLU A 259 23.03 0.60 -8.57
CA GLU A 259 23.11 1.17 -7.22
C GLU A 259 21.77 1.02 -6.50
N LEU A 260 21.81 0.56 -5.27
CA LEU A 260 20.67 0.45 -4.38
C LEU A 260 20.88 1.40 -3.19
N ASN A 261 20.16 2.51 -3.18
CA ASN A 261 20.28 3.54 -2.12
C ASN A 261 19.71 3.09 -0.78
N VAL A 262 18.81 2.08 -0.79
CA VAL A 262 18.03 1.65 0.38
C VAL A 262 18.31 0.19 0.80
N LYS A 263 19.55 -0.26 0.63
CA LYS A 263 20.01 -1.64 0.95
C LYS A 263 19.61 -2.09 2.36
N ALA A 264 19.71 -1.19 3.35
CA ALA A 264 19.39 -1.50 4.74
C ALA A 264 17.92 -1.91 4.93
N ILE A 265 16.97 -1.29 4.20
CA ILE A 265 15.56 -1.66 4.22
C ILE A 265 15.35 -3.04 3.58
N ILE A 266 15.95 -3.26 2.40
CA ILE A 266 15.83 -4.53 1.67
C ILE A 266 16.39 -5.67 2.54
N ALA A 267 17.59 -5.49 3.10
CA ALA A 267 18.23 -6.49 3.95
C ALA A 267 17.37 -6.85 5.16
N LYS A 268 16.80 -5.84 5.84
CA LYS A 268 15.93 -6.07 7.01
C LYS A 268 14.64 -6.79 6.64
N LEU A 269 13.90 -6.30 5.64
CA LEU A 269 12.54 -6.80 5.33
C LEU A 269 12.53 -8.11 4.55
N ALA A 270 13.59 -8.41 3.81
CA ALA A 270 13.78 -9.68 3.13
C ALA A 270 14.60 -10.69 3.94
N ASN A 271 15.07 -10.31 5.14
CA ASN A 271 15.94 -11.10 6.01
C ASN A 271 17.19 -11.61 5.26
N LEU A 272 17.99 -10.65 4.76
CA LEU A 272 19.20 -10.97 4.01
C LEU A 272 20.45 -10.84 4.89
N SER A 273 21.41 -11.75 4.68
CA SER A 273 22.75 -11.68 5.28
C SER A 273 23.63 -10.68 4.54
N SER A 274 23.50 -10.58 3.23
CA SER A 274 24.28 -9.69 2.36
C SER A 274 23.53 -9.32 1.09
N ILE A 275 23.92 -8.20 0.48
CA ILE A 275 23.52 -7.77 -0.86
C ILE A 275 24.82 -7.47 -1.62
N VAL A 276 25.12 -8.26 -2.64
CA VAL A 276 26.36 -8.20 -3.41
C VAL A 276 26.10 -7.92 -4.88
N SER A 277 26.93 -7.08 -5.50
CA SER A 277 26.88 -6.90 -6.96
C SER A 277 27.78 -7.94 -7.60
N VAL A 278 27.29 -8.61 -8.65
CA VAL A 278 28.00 -9.65 -9.37
C VAL A 278 27.92 -9.37 -10.88
N GLU A 279 28.94 -9.77 -11.65
CA GLU A 279 28.89 -9.68 -13.10
C GLU A 279 28.00 -10.77 -13.68
N GLU A 280 28.10 -11.98 -13.13
CA GLU A 280 27.28 -13.14 -13.47
C GLU A 280 26.66 -13.75 -12.21
N LYS A 281 25.41 -14.17 -12.29
CA LYS A 281 24.71 -14.82 -11.18
C LYS A 281 25.25 -16.22 -10.93
N ASP A 282 25.08 -16.73 -9.71
CA ASP A 282 25.31 -18.13 -9.40
C ASP A 282 24.42 -19.02 -10.28
N ALA A 283 24.98 -20.08 -10.85
CA ALA A 283 24.27 -21.00 -11.76
C ALA A 283 23.07 -21.69 -11.10
N THR A 284 23.08 -21.85 -9.76
CA THR A 284 22.02 -22.46 -8.96
C THR A 284 21.05 -21.43 -8.37
N ALA A 285 21.23 -20.14 -8.64
CA ALA A 285 20.41 -19.08 -8.07
C ALA A 285 19.03 -19.00 -8.73
N ALA A 286 18.01 -18.80 -7.90
CA ALA A 286 16.69 -18.39 -8.37
C ALA A 286 16.71 -16.89 -8.68
N SER A 287 16.37 -16.51 -9.91
CA SER A 287 16.40 -15.09 -10.31
C SER A 287 15.01 -14.51 -10.59
N PHE A 288 14.93 -13.19 -10.47
CA PHE A 288 13.75 -12.39 -10.81
C PHE A 288 14.18 -11.02 -11.32
N LEU A 289 13.30 -10.34 -12.05
CA LEU A 289 13.55 -9.01 -12.61
C LEU A 289 12.75 -7.96 -11.83
N VAL A 290 13.40 -6.84 -11.54
CA VAL A 290 12.72 -5.61 -11.12
C VAL A 290 13.15 -4.49 -12.07
N GLY A 291 12.20 -3.97 -12.84
CA GLY A 291 12.53 -3.12 -13.99
C GLY A 291 13.40 -3.86 -14.98
N THR A 292 14.59 -3.34 -15.25
CA THR A 292 15.59 -3.93 -16.15
C THR A 292 16.73 -4.65 -15.43
N VAL A 293 16.72 -4.66 -14.09
CA VAL A 293 17.80 -5.24 -13.28
C VAL A 293 17.41 -6.66 -12.86
N GLU A 294 18.33 -7.59 -13.05
CA GLU A 294 18.18 -8.97 -12.59
C GLU A 294 18.73 -9.11 -11.16
N TYR A 295 17.93 -9.73 -10.31
CA TYR A 295 18.28 -10.10 -8.94
C TYR A 295 18.27 -11.62 -8.81
N ALA A 296 19.22 -12.17 -8.08
CA ALA A 296 19.37 -13.61 -7.92
C ALA A 296 19.59 -13.97 -6.45
N VAL A 297 18.99 -15.07 -6.02
CA VAL A 297 19.14 -15.64 -4.69
C VAL A 297 19.84 -16.98 -4.83
N PRO A 298 21.12 -17.11 -4.42
CA PRO A 298 21.83 -18.38 -4.42
C PRO A 298 21.13 -19.39 -3.52
N LEU A 299 20.87 -20.58 -3.99
CA LEU A 299 20.12 -21.60 -3.27
C LEU A 299 21.01 -22.69 -2.67
N GLY A 300 22.33 -22.64 -2.93
CA GLY A 300 23.30 -23.59 -2.40
C GLY A 300 23.01 -25.06 -2.81
N ASN A 301 23.50 -25.99 -2.00
CA ASN A 301 23.34 -27.43 -2.26
C ASN A 301 21.95 -28.02 -1.91
N ASN A 302 20.98 -27.19 -1.58
CA ASN A 302 19.65 -27.63 -1.16
C ASN A 302 18.64 -27.82 -2.30
N ILE A 303 19.08 -27.87 -3.53
CA ILE A 303 18.21 -28.06 -4.71
C ILE A 303 18.26 -29.52 -5.16
N ASP A 304 17.10 -30.15 -5.25
CA ASP A 304 16.93 -31.31 -6.12
C ASP A 304 16.94 -30.83 -7.58
N ILE A 305 18.13 -30.88 -8.19
CA ILE A 305 18.37 -30.40 -9.57
C ILE A 305 17.41 -31.08 -10.56
N GLU A 306 17.00 -32.32 -10.30
CA GLU A 306 16.10 -33.06 -11.21
C GLU A 306 14.65 -32.54 -11.10
N GLU A 307 14.19 -32.27 -9.89
CA GLU A 307 12.86 -31.70 -9.68
C GLU A 307 12.78 -30.27 -10.22
N GLU A 308 13.83 -29.48 -10.03
CA GLU A 308 13.90 -28.10 -10.51
C GLU A 308 13.95 -28.04 -12.05
N LEU A 309 14.75 -28.89 -12.70
CA LEU A 309 14.78 -29.01 -14.16
C LEU A 309 13.39 -29.35 -14.71
N LYS A 310 12.68 -30.28 -14.10
CA LYS A 310 11.30 -30.61 -14.51
C LYS A 310 10.35 -29.43 -14.41
N LYS A 311 10.45 -28.62 -13.35
CA LYS A 311 9.62 -27.42 -13.19
C LYS A 311 9.95 -26.38 -14.25
N LEU A 312 11.23 -26.08 -14.47
CA LEU A 312 11.66 -25.11 -15.48
C LEU A 312 11.30 -25.55 -16.90
N GLU A 313 11.42 -26.84 -17.23
CA GLU A 313 11.04 -27.37 -18.53
C GLU A 313 9.51 -27.33 -18.74
N ALA A 314 8.72 -27.55 -17.68
CA ALA A 314 7.26 -27.38 -17.73
C ALA A 314 6.85 -25.94 -17.95
N ASP A 315 7.49 -24.99 -17.22
CA ASP A 315 7.26 -23.56 -17.37
C ASP A 315 7.69 -23.04 -18.75
N LEU A 316 8.80 -23.52 -19.28
CA LEU A 316 9.25 -23.22 -20.64
C LEU A 316 8.20 -23.64 -21.65
N LYS A 317 7.74 -24.89 -21.58
CA LYS A 317 6.71 -25.44 -22.49
C LYS A 317 5.40 -24.63 -22.40
N TYR A 318 4.99 -24.23 -21.21
CA TYR A 318 3.81 -23.39 -21.02
C TYR A 318 3.97 -22.01 -21.69
N ASN A 319 5.11 -21.34 -21.47
CA ASN A 319 5.35 -20.01 -22.05
C ASN A 319 5.56 -20.07 -23.57
N GLU A 320 6.14 -21.12 -24.11
CA GLU A 320 6.23 -21.35 -25.57
C GLU A 320 4.83 -21.56 -26.17
N GLY A 321 3.96 -22.30 -25.51
CA GLY A 321 2.55 -22.47 -25.93
C GLY A 321 1.77 -21.15 -25.86
N PHE A 322 2.01 -20.37 -24.81
CA PHE A 322 1.41 -19.04 -24.66
C PHE A 322 1.87 -18.08 -25.77
N LEU A 323 3.19 -18.01 -26.03
CA LEU A 323 3.77 -17.19 -27.12
C LEU A 323 3.18 -17.59 -28.46
N ALA A 324 3.09 -18.89 -28.76
CA ALA A 324 2.49 -19.38 -30.00
C ALA A 324 1.03 -18.93 -30.15
N SER A 325 0.25 -18.90 -29.06
CA SER A 325 -1.13 -18.42 -29.08
C SER A 325 -1.24 -16.92 -29.33
N VAL A 326 -0.34 -16.10 -28.73
CA VAL A 326 -0.26 -14.65 -28.94
C VAL A 326 0.17 -14.33 -30.37
N MET A 327 1.19 -15.03 -30.87
CA MET A 327 1.66 -14.87 -32.26
C MET A 327 0.57 -15.24 -33.28
N LYS A 328 -0.19 -16.32 -33.03
CA LYS A 328 -1.34 -16.70 -33.87
C LYS A 328 -2.41 -15.62 -33.93
N LYS A 329 -2.65 -14.91 -32.82
CA LYS A 329 -3.57 -13.76 -32.81
C LYS A 329 -3.00 -12.58 -33.59
N LEU A 330 -1.72 -12.26 -33.40
CA LEU A 330 -1.06 -11.14 -34.07
C LEU A 330 -0.82 -11.41 -35.58
N SER A 331 -0.75 -12.67 -36.01
CA SER A 331 -0.68 -13.04 -37.43
C SER A 331 -2.04 -13.06 -38.12
N ASN A 332 -3.15 -12.93 -37.38
CA ASN A 332 -4.49 -12.88 -37.99
C ASN A 332 -4.80 -11.46 -38.47
N GLU A 333 -4.72 -11.25 -39.79
CA GLU A 333 -4.99 -9.97 -40.43
C GLU A 333 -6.36 -9.37 -40.06
N LYS A 334 -7.40 -10.21 -39.92
CA LYS A 334 -8.72 -9.76 -39.52
C LYS A 334 -8.74 -9.21 -38.10
N PHE A 335 -7.96 -9.81 -37.20
CA PHE A 335 -7.83 -9.31 -35.82
C PHE A 335 -7.03 -8.00 -35.79
N VAL A 336 -5.87 -7.95 -36.46
CA VAL A 336 -5.00 -6.77 -36.45
C VAL A 336 -5.66 -5.55 -37.10
N ASN A 337 -6.47 -5.75 -38.16
CA ASN A 337 -7.11 -4.66 -38.87
C ASN A 337 -8.40 -4.15 -38.18
N ASN A 338 -9.05 -4.95 -37.32
CA ASN A 338 -10.31 -4.59 -36.71
C ASN A 338 -10.25 -4.34 -35.19
N ALA A 339 -9.18 -4.72 -34.51
CA ALA A 339 -9.04 -4.54 -33.07
C ALA A 339 -8.60 -3.10 -32.73
N PRO A 340 -9.04 -2.52 -31.60
CA PRO A 340 -8.55 -1.22 -31.13
C PRO A 340 -7.03 -1.21 -30.95
N ALA A 341 -6.37 -0.12 -31.30
CA ALA A 341 -4.90 0.02 -31.22
C ALA A 341 -4.32 -0.37 -29.85
N LYS A 342 -5.01 -0.02 -28.76
CA LYS A 342 -4.63 -0.37 -27.40
C LYS A 342 -4.62 -1.89 -27.15
N VAL A 343 -5.50 -2.66 -27.79
CA VAL A 343 -5.55 -4.12 -27.67
C VAL A 343 -4.38 -4.75 -28.41
N ILE A 344 -4.03 -4.23 -29.58
CA ILE A 344 -2.88 -4.70 -30.35
C ILE A 344 -1.57 -4.40 -29.60
N GLU A 345 -1.45 -3.23 -29.01
CA GLU A 345 -0.31 -2.86 -28.19
C GLU A 345 -0.14 -3.78 -26.95
N MET A 346 -1.25 -4.10 -26.28
CA MET A 346 -1.25 -5.07 -25.19
C MET A 346 -0.81 -6.48 -25.64
N GLU A 347 -1.27 -6.97 -26.79
CA GLU A 347 -0.85 -8.29 -27.30
C GLU A 347 0.63 -8.28 -27.73
N ARG A 348 1.15 -7.19 -28.30
CA ARG A 348 2.58 -7.03 -28.58
C ARG A 348 3.43 -6.98 -27.31
N LYS A 349 2.95 -6.30 -26.25
CA LYS A 349 3.62 -6.32 -24.96
C LYS A 349 3.66 -7.74 -24.38
N LYS A 350 2.56 -8.48 -24.43
CA LYS A 350 2.52 -9.90 -24.01
C LYS A 350 3.48 -10.76 -24.80
N GLN A 351 3.67 -10.50 -26.09
CA GLN A 351 4.66 -11.20 -26.92
C GLN A 351 6.07 -10.93 -26.41
N ALA A 352 6.44 -9.65 -26.23
CA ALA A 352 7.78 -9.28 -25.76
C ALA A 352 8.07 -9.83 -24.35
N ASP A 353 7.10 -9.76 -23.44
CA ASP A 353 7.21 -10.30 -22.09
C ASP A 353 7.39 -11.85 -22.10
N ALA A 354 6.68 -12.56 -22.98
CA ALA A 354 6.80 -14.01 -23.14
C ALA A 354 8.14 -14.42 -23.76
N GLU A 355 8.62 -13.69 -24.77
CA GLU A 355 9.93 -13.93 -25.41
C GLU A 355 11.07 -13.73 -24.40
N ALA A 356 11.05 -12.65 -23.62
CA ALA A 356 12.03 -12.40 -22.56
C ALA A 356 12.02 -13.51 -21.50
N LYS A 357 10.83 -13.94 -21.07
CA LYS A 357 10.69 -15.02 -20.08
C LYS A 357 11.19 -16.37 -20.60
N ILE A 358 10.93 -16.69 -21.86
CA ILE A 358 11.44 -17.91 -22.51
C ILE A 358 12.98 -17.89 -22.60
N ALA A 359 13.58 -16.75 -22.94
CA ALA A 359 15.03 -16.60 -22.97
C ALA A 359 15.65 -16.88 -21.58
N THR A 360 15.13 -16.23 -20.54
CA THR A 360 15.59 -16.44 -19.15
C THR A 360 15.42 -17.89 -18.68
N LEU A 361 14.31 -18.55 -19.04
CA LEU A 361 14.08 -19.96 -18.69
C LEU A 361 15.08 -20.88 -19.40
N LYS A 362 15.38 -20.65 -20.68
CA LYS A 362 16.38 -21.44 -21.44
C LYS A 362 17.78 -21.28 -20.85
N GLU A 363 18.18 -20.07 -20.48
CA GLU A 363 19.46 -19.82 -19.80
C GLU A 363 19.53 -20.54 -18.44
N SER A 364 18.49 -20.47 -17.64
CA SER A 364 18.41 -21.15 -16.34
C SER A 364 18.50 -22.67 -16.48
N ILE A 365 17.81 -23.25 -17.46
CA ILE A 365 17.88 -24.70 -17.74
C ILE A 365 19.29 -25.09 -18.21
N ALA A 366 19.93 -24.30 -19.07
CA ALA A 366 21.28 -24.55 -19.53
C ALA A 366 22.29 -24.51 -18.39
N ALA A 367 22.20 -23.50 -17.52
CA ALA A 367 23.03 -23.34 -16.34
C ALA A 367 22.88 -24.53 -15.36
N LEU A 368 21.67 -24.95 -15.05
CA LEU A 368 21.42 -26.10 -14.16
C LEU A 368 21.90 -27.42 -14.78
N LYS A 369 21.81 -27.61 -16.11
CA LYS A 369 22.36 -28.78 -16.79
C LYS A 369 23.89 -28.83 -16.77
N SER A 370 24.57 -27.70 -16.72
CA SER A 370 26.03 -27.64 -16.60
C SER A 370 26.54 -27.91 -15.17
N CYS A 371 25.68 -27.85 -14.17
CA CYS A 371 25.99 -28.17 -12.76
C CYS A 371 25.80 -29.68 -12.44
N LYS A 372 25.36 -30.49 -13.40
CA LYS A 372 25.15 -31.92 -13.26
C LYS A 372 26.37 -32.68 -13.78
#